data_f961a77f0ffafe40358f7683378d47f6
#
_entry.id   f961a77f0ffafe40358f7683378d47f6
#
_cell.length_a   1.000
_cell.length_b   1.000
_cell.length_c   1.000
_cell.angle_alpha   90.00
_cell.angle_beta   90.00
_cell.angle_gamma   90.00
#
_symmetry.space_group_name_H-M   'P 1'
#
loop_
_entity.id
_entity.type
_entity.pdbx_description
1 polymer ?
#
loop_
_entity_poly.entity_id
_entity_poly.type
_entity_poly.pdbx_seq_one_letter_code
_entity_poly.pdbx_strand_id
1 'polypeptide(L)'
;MAGKRHFDTPFNLYHLSEENHDGQLFEPRSMDKMRVMEGENWKTPRICVSSSNDGAVSAVVDSMSYPTGLKLWVHVPQNLLELFSSNKVYKPSLRQVPDSETTGEHWLKAPALMKVIGQIEVIDVDYSANLYYMWDGEKTRMDRFNWKWTVHFFRN
;
A
#
# COMPACT_ATOMS: atom_id res chain seq x y z
N MET A 1 14.44 19.95 5.18
CA MET A 1 14.32 19.20 4.46
C MET A 1 13.28 18.26 4.53
N ALA A 2 12.19 18.70 4.19
CA ALA A 2 11.08 17.89 4.22
C ALA A 2 11.33 16.71 3.38
N GLY A 3 11.32 15.73 3.67
CA GLY A 3 11.43 14.63 2.83
C GLY A 3 12.53 13.70 3.10
N LYS A 4 13.50 14.16 3.84
CA LYS A 4 14.52 13.26 4.13
C LYS A 4 14.27 12.67 5.45
N ARG A 5 13.96 11.40 5.50
CA ARG A 5 13.79 10.72 6.76
C ARG A 5 14.73 9.55 6.80
N HIS A 6 15.41 9.43 7.92
CA HIS A 6 16.25 8.27 8.16
C HIS A 6 15.52 7.40 9.17
N PHE A 7 15.34 6.13 8.82
CA PHE A 7 14.69 5.19 9.71
C PHE A 7 15.77 4.37 10.43
N ASP A 8 15.74 4.38 11.74
CA ASP A 8 16.75 3.68 12.54
C ASP A 8 16.64 2.16 12.40
N THR A 9 15.43 1.65 12.22
CA THR A 9 15.20 0.23 12.15
C THR A 9 14.34 -0.09 10.93
N PRO A 10 14.75 -1.05 10.09
CA PRO A 10 13.92 -1.47 8.98
C PRO A 10 12.62 -2.11 9.45
N PHE A 11 11.57 -1.95 8.67
CA PHE A 11 10.28 -2.57 8.92
C PHE A 11 9.72 -3.06 7.59
N ASN A 12 8.72 -3.94 7.67
CA ASN A 12 8.15 -4.53 6.46
C ASN A 12 7.38 -3.51 5.65
N LEU A 13 7.49 -3.65 4.32
CA LEU A 13 6.78 -2.80 3.38
C LEU A 13 6.14 -3.71 2.34
N TYR A 14 4.85 -3.51 2.09
CA TYR A 14 4.03 -4.40 1.29
C TYR A 14 3.48 -3.71 0.06
N HIS A 15 3.45 -4.45 -1.04
CA HIS A 15 2.81 -4.01 -2.28
C HIS A 15 1.84 -5.10 -2.69
N LEU A 16 0.57 -4.76 -2.89
CA LEU A 16 -0.45 -5.71 -3.28
C LEU A 16 -0.80 -5.55 -4.74
N SER A 17 -0.98 -6.66 -5.43
CA SER A 17 -1.36 -6.64 -6.84
C SER A 17 -2.18 -7.88 -7.18
N GLU A 18 -3.12 -7.72 -8.11
CA GLU A 18 -3.86 -8.87 -8.61
C GLU A 18 -2.97 -9.77 -9.47
N GLU A 19 -1.81 -9.26 -9.88
CA GLU A 19 -0.86 -10.03 -10.67
C GLU A 19 0.33 -10.43 -9.84
N ASN A 20 0.88 -11.60 -10.13
CA ASN A 20 2.06 -12.10 -9.45
C ASN A 20 3.31 -11.56 -10.12
N HIS A 21 4.03 -10.70 -9.41
CA HIS A 21 5.26 -10.07 -9.90
C HIS A 21 6.49 -10.62 -9.19
N ASP A 22 6.44 -11.90 -8.78
CA ASP A 22 7.58 -12.50 -8.08
C ASP A 22 8.83 -12.47 -8.94
N GLY A 23 9.93 -12.00 -8.37
CA GLY A 23 11.21 -11.91 -9.07
C GLY A 23 11.33 -10.71 -10.01
N GLN A 24 10.32 -9.84 -10.07
CA GLN A 24 10.32 -8.72 -10.97
C GLN A 24 10.96 -7.49 -10.34
N LEU A 25 11.75 -6.76 -11.10
CA LEU A 25 12.34 -5.52 -10.62
C LEU A 25 11.38 -4.37 -10.91
N PHE A 26 10.94 -3.69 -9.86
CA PHE A 26 10.10 -2.50 -9.99
C PHE A 26 10.99 -1.27 -10.02
N GLU A 27 10.65 -0.33 -10.90
CA GLU A 27 11.37 0.94 -11.01
C GLU A 27 10.49 2.07 -10.49
N PRO A 28 11.05 3.05 -9.79
CA PRO A 28 10.27 4.23 -9.39
C PRO A 28 9.74 4.95 -10.63
N ARG A 29 8.49 5.37 -10.56
CA ARG A 29 7.89 6.13 -11.66
C ARG A 29 6.84 7.09 -11.13
N SER A 30 6.58 8.14 -11.91
CA SER A 30 5.53 9.09 -11.58
C SER A 30 4.17 8.42 -11.76
N MET A 31 3.19 8.89 -11.01
CA MET A 31 1.84 8.37 -11.12
C MET A 31 1.08 9.11 -12.23
N ASP A 32 0.01 8.50 -12.72
CA ASP A 32 -0.88 9.15 -13.66
C ASP A 32 -1.72 10.16 -12.88
N LYS A 33 -1.65 11.42 -13.28
CA LYS A 33 -2.38 12.49 -12.60
C LYS A 33 -3.87 12.19 -12.46
N MET A 34 -4.45 11.51 -13.46
CA MET A 34 -5.88 11.21 -13.46
C MET A 34 -6.26 10.04 -12.56
N ARG A 35 -5.27 9.34 -12.00
CA ARG A 35 -5.52 8.15 -11.19
C ARG A 35 -5.19 8.33 -9.71
N VAL A 36 -4.66 9.49 -9.33
CA VAL A 36 -4.37 9.77 -7.92
C VAL A 36 -5.52 10.57 -7.35
N MET A 37 -5.64 10.56 -6.03
CA MET A 37 -6.70 11.34 -5.38
C MET A 37 -6.39 12.82 -5.46
N GLU A 38 -7.41 13.64 -5.30
CA GLU A 38 -7.24 15.08 -5.36
C GLU A 38 -6.25 15.53 -4.30
N GLY A 39 -5.30 16.34 -4.69
CA GLY A 39 -4.29 16.86 -3.77
C GLY A 39 -3.09 15.95 -3.61
N GLU A 40 -3.12 14.76 -4.19
CA GLU A 40 -2.00 13.84 -4.09
C GLU A 40 -0.88 14.23 -5.04
N ASN A 41 0.38 14.12 -4.56
CA ASN A 41 1.53 14.33 -5.41
C ASN A 41 1.60 13.22 -6.45
N TRP A 42 1.63 13.59 -7.73
CA TRP A 42 1.71 12.61 -8.81
C TRP A 42 3.01 12.69 -9.58
N LYS A 43 3.83 13.70 -9.32
CA LYS A 43 5.05 13.94 -10.11
C LYS A 43 6.29 13.19 -9.63
N THR A 44 6.44 12.99 -8.33
CA THR A 44 7.63 12.39 -7.77
C THR A 44 7.70 10.90 -8.14
N PRO A 45 8.77 10.46 -8.83
CA PRO A 45 8.92 9.04 -9.14
C PRO A 45 9.05 8.22 -7.87
N ARG A 46 8.29 7.13 -7.79
CA ARG A 46 8.29 6.29 -6.60
C ARG A 46 7.66 4.94 -6.88
N ILE A 47 7.92 4.01 -5.96
CA ILE A 47 7.16 2.76 -5.86
C ILE A 47 6.36 2.88 -4.58
N CYS A 48 5.04 2.78 -4.67
CA CYS A 48 4.18 2.92 -3.50
C CYS A 48 4.06 1.59 -2.78
N VAL A 49 4.32 1.61 -1.47
CA VAL A 49 4.21 0.44 -0.60
C VAL A 49 3.54 0.88 0.69
N SER A 50 3.10 -0.07 1.50
CA SER A 50 2.46 0.21 2.77
C SER A 50 3.18 -0.51 3.90
N SER A 51 3.16 0.08 5.09
CA SER A 51 3.83 -0.49 6.25
C SER A 51 3.00 -1.57 6.94
N SER A 52 1.78 -1.84 6.48
CA SER A 52 0.95 -2.89 7.06
C SER A 52 0.08 -3.50 5.97
N ASN A 53 -0.39 -4.73 6.21
CA ASN A 53 -1.32 -5.39 5.29
C ASN A 53 -2.65 -4.63 5.27
N ASP A 54 -3.14 -4.19 6.42
CA ASP A 54 -4.39 -3.42 6.47
C ASP A 54 -4.29 -2.16 5.61
N GLY A 55 -3.20 -1.42 5.75
CA GLY A 55 -3.01 -0.22 4.94
C GLY A 55 -2.91 -0.53 3.46
N ALA A 56 -2.21 -1.60 3.12
CA ALA A 56 -2.07 -2.00 1.72
C ALA A 56 -3.42 -2.41 1.13
N VAL A 57 -4.22 -3.17 1.88
CA VAL A 57 -5.56 -3.58 1.44
C VAL A 57 -6.45 -2.35 1.25
N SER A 58 -6.41 -1.41 2.20
CA SER A 58 -7.26 -0.22 2.08
C SER A 58 -6.90 0.59 0.84
N ALA A 59 -5.61 0.67 0.52
CA ALA A 59 -5.16 1.42 -0.66
C ALA A 59 -5.70 0.81 -1.96
N VAL A 60 -5.80 -0.53 -2.01
CA VAL A 60 -6.27 -1.21 -3.21
C VAL A 60 -7.79 -1.18 -3.31
N VAL A 61 -8.50 -1.46 -2.21
CA VAL A 61 -9.95 -1.63 -2.28
C VAL A 61 -10.73 -0.32 -2.17
N ASP A 62 -10.05 0.77 -1.88
CA ASP A 62 -10.70 2.06 -1.64
C ASP A 62 -11.60 2.49 -2.80
N SER A 63 -11.19 2.25 -4.02
CA SER A 63 -11.95 2.65 -5.19
C SER A 63 -12.89 1.57 -5.71
N MET A 64 -12.99 0.45 -5.02
CA MET A 64 -13.77 -0.69 -5.51
C MET A 64 -15.14 -0.74 -4.86
N SER A 65 -16.18 -0.97 -5.68
CA SER A 65 -17.55 -1.09 -5.16
C SER A 65 -17.78 -2.47 -4.54
N TYR A 66 -17.23 -3.51 -5.15
CA TYR A 66 -17.47 -4.87 -4.72
C TYR A 66 -16.16 -5.63 -4.61
N PRO A 67 -15.42 -5.46 -3.52
CA PRO A 67 -14.12 -6.11 -3.39
C PRO A 67 -14.16 -7.58 -2.98
N THR A 68 -15.33 -8.13 -2.60
CA THR A 68 -15.43 -9.51 -2.18
C THR A 68 -14.99 -10.46 -3.29
N GLY A 69 -14.12 -11.39 -2.96
CA GLY A 69 -13.56 -12.32 -3.93
C GLY A 69 -12.26 -11.84 -4.55
N LEU A 70 -11.85 -10.62 -4.27
CA LEU A 70 -10.60 -10.08 -4.81
C LEU A 70 -9.42 -10.82 -4.22
N LYS A 71 -8.50 -11.25 -5.07
CA LYS A 71 -7.27 -11.93 -4.64
C LYS A 71 -6.09 -11.06 -4.99
N LEU A 72 -5.22 -10.85 -4.01
CA LEU A 72 -4.08 -9.95 -4.15
C LEU A 72 -2.81 -10.66 -3.72
N TRP A 73 -1.81 -10.67 -4.59
CA TRP A 73 -0.50 -11.20 -4.24
C TRP A 73 0.23 -10.18 -3.40
N VAL A 74 0.85 -10.63 -2.30
CA VAL A 74 1.56 -9.77 -1.38
C VAL A 74 3.04 -9.81 -1.72
N HIS A 75 3.58 -8.66 -2.07
CA HIS A 75 4.98 -8.51 -2.47
C HIS A 75 5.76 -7.75 -1.42
N VAL A 76 7.01 -8.14 -1.21
CA VAL A 76 7.94 -7.38 -0.37
C VAL A 76 9.23 -7.20 -1.17
N PRO A 77 9.97 -6.11 -0.96
CA PRO A 77 11.27 -5.95 -1.62
C PRO A 77 12.27 -6.93 -1.05
N GLN A 78 12.96 -7.68 -1.89
CA GLN A 78 14.04 -8.56 -1.44
C GLN A 78 15.22 -7.75 -0.94
N ASN A 79 15.44 -6.58 -1.53
CA ASN A 79 16.55 -5.69 -1.16
C ASN A 79 16.14 -4.63 -0.14
N LEU A 80 15.22 -5.00 0.76
CA LEU A 80 14.67 -4.08 1.74
C LEU A 80 15.72 -3.43 2.63
N LEU A 81 16.64 -4.24 3.15
CA LEU A 81 17.68 -3.70 4.03
C LEU A 81 18.57 -2.69 3.31
N GLU A 82 18.86 -2.96 2.05
CA GLU A 82 19.67 -2.04 1.25
C GLU A 82 18.93 -0.73 1.03
N LEU A 83 17.62 -0.80 0.76
CA LEU A 83 16.81 0.40 0.55
C LEU A 83 16.79 1.27 1.80
N PHE A 84 16.68 0.67 2.97
CA PHE A 84 16.74 1.43 4.22
C PHE A 84 18.13 2.01 4.47
N SER A 85 19.17 1.21 4.30
CA SER A 85 20.52 1.68 4.60
C SER A 85 21.00 2.76 3.64
N SER A 86 20.48 2.78 2.41
CA SER A 86 20.82 3.81 1.44
C SER A 86 19.86 5.00 1.49
N ASN A 87 18.97 5.03 2.48
CA ASN A 87 18.00 6.12 2.69
C ASN A 87 17.07 6.32 1.49
N LYS A 88 16.60 5.19 0.93
CA LYS A 88 15.70 5.22 -0.23
C LYS A 88 14.25 4.95 0.14
N VAL A 89 13.95 4.81 1.43
CA VAL A 89 12.58 4.64 1.92
C VAL A 89 12.13 6.00 2.46
N TYR A 90 11.02 6.50 1.93
CA TYR A 90 10.53 7.82 2.26
C TYR A 90 9.08 7.75 2.73
N LYS A 91 8.75 8.44 3.79
CA LYS A 91 7.36 8.54 4.25
C LYS A 91 6.79 9.88 3.79
N PRO A 92 5.82 9.87 2.87
CA PRO A 92 5.22 11.12 2.38
C PRO A 92 4.45 11.82 3.49
N SER A 93 4.37 13.13 3.41
CA SER A 93 3.58 13.92 4.34
C SER A 93 2.11 13.89 3.91
N LEU A 94 1.23 14.35 4.79
CA LEU A 94 -0.19 14.46 4.45
C LEU A 94 -0.42 15.44 3.31
N ARG A 95 0.48 16.39 3.11
CA ARG A 95 0.37 17.31 1.98
C ARG A 95 0.64 16.61 0.68
N GLN A 96 1.51 15.60 0.68
CA GLN A 96 1.87 14.86 -0.53
C GLN A 96 0.86 13.76 -0.82
N VAL A 97 0.39 13.08 0.24
CA VAL A 97 -0.59 11.99 0.11
C VAL A 97 -1.59 12.14 1.25
N PRO A 98 -2.77 12.67 0.97
CA PRO A 98 -3.74 13.01 2.03
C PRO A 98 -4.16 11.83 2.91
N ASP A 99 -4.21 10.61 2.39
CA ASP A 99 -4.62 9.45 3.16
C ASP A 99 -3.44 8.58 3.61
N SER A 100 -2.22 9.11 3.61
CA SER A 100 -1.04 8.31 3.91
C SER A 100 -1.04 7.72 5.32
N GLU A 101 -1.73 8.36 6.26
CA GLU A 101 -1.80 7.82 7.61
C GLU A 101 -2.70 6.58 7.67
N THR A 102 -3.77 6.59 6.89
CA THR A 102 -4.69 5.45 6.83
C THR A 102 -4.06 4.27 6.09
N THR A 103 -3.41 4.54 4.98
CA THR A 103 -2.83 3.47 4.15
C THR A 103 -1.46 3.03 4.62
N GLY A 104 -0.80 3.82 5.45
CA GLY A 104 0.58 3.55 5.83
C GLY A 104 1.53 3.69 4.67
N GLU A 105 1.19 4.55 3.71
CA GLU A 105 1.96 4.66 2.48
C GLU A 105 3.38 5.11 2.71
N HIS A 106 4.32 4.45 2.04
CA HIS A 106 5.72 4.82 1.97
C HIS A 106 6.14 4.74 0.52
N TRP A 107 7.18 5.44 0.18
CA TRP A 107 7.70 5.47 -1.19
C TRP A 107 9.10 4.89 -1.22
N LEU A 108 9.34 4.00 -2.18
CA LEU A 108 10.69 3.52 -2.46
C LEU A 108 11.21 4.38 -3.61
N LYS A 109 12.37 4.98 -3.42
CA LYS A 109 12.95 5.90 -4.39
C LYS A 109 14.12 5.29 -5.15
N ALA A 110 14.22 3.98 -5.15
CA ALA A 110 15.20 3.23 -5.93
C ALA A 110 14.55 1.92 -6.35
N PRO A 111 15.12 1.23 -7.35
CA PRO A 111 14.55 -0.03 -7.81
C PRO A 111 14.42 -1.05 -6.71
N ALA A 112 13.34 -1.83 -6.74
CA ALA A 112 13.05 -2.84 -5.74
C ALA A 112 12.78 -4.17 -6.44
N LEU A 113 13.53 -5.19 -6.04
CA LEU A 113 13.33 -6.55 -6.54
C LEU A 113 12.24 -7.19 -5.70
N MET A 114 11.10 -7.47 -6.31
CA MET A 114 9.93 -7.92 -5.57
C MET A 114 9.93 -9.43 -5.37
N LYS A 115 9.45 -9.85 -4.20
CA LYS A 115 9.28 -11.25 -3.86
C LYS A 115 7.86 -11.42 -3.34
N VAL A 116 7.15 -12.42 -3.85
CA VAL A 116 5.82 -12.75 -3.35
C VAL A 116 5.98 -13.59 -2.09
N ILE A 117 5.29 -13.18 -1.02
CA ILE A 117 5.32 -13.89 0.25
C ILE A 117 3.98 -14.51 0.62
N GLY A 118 2.92 -14.21 -0.14
CA GLY A 118 1.62 -14.80 0.14
C GLY A 118 0.54 -14.14 -0.68
N GLN A 119 -0.69 -14.47 -0.33
CA GLN A 119 -1.87 -13.96 -1.04
C GLN A 119 -2.94 -13.58 -0.04
N ILE A 120 -3.61 -12.47 -0.30
CA ILE A 120 -4.77 -12.02 0.46
C ILE A 120 -6.01 -12.27 -0.37
N GLU A 121 -7.06 -12.75 0.27
CA GLU A 121 -8.37 -12.87 -0.38
C GLU A 121 -9.39 -12.12 0.46
N VAL A 122 -10.12 -11.20 -0.17
CA VAL A 122 -11.21 -10.48 0.49
C VAL A 122 -12.41 -11.43 0.50
N ILE A 123 -12.86 -11.83 1.68
CA ILE A 123 -13.87 -12.88 1.82
C ILE A 123 -15.25 -12.34 2.15
N ASP A 124 -15.36 -11.14 2.72
CA ASP A 124 -16.66 -10.59 3.08
C ASP A 124 -16.60 -9.09 3.33
N VAL A 125 -17.74 -8.44 3.12
CA VAL A 125 -17.94 -7.03 3.47
C VAL A 125 -19.34 -6.93 4.03
N ASP A 126 -19.49 -6.51 5.27
CA ASP A 126 -20.79 -6.50 5.91
C ASP A 126 -21.37 -5.08 6.00
N TYR A 127 -22.60 -4.99 6.53
CA TYR A 127 -23.31 -3.72 6.61
C TYR A 127 -22.67 -2.71 7.55
N SER A 128 -21.86 -3.18 8.49
CA SER A 128 -21.17 -2.29 9.42
C SER A 128 -19.94 -1.67 8.77
N ALA A 129 -19.78 -1.87 7.47
CA ALA A 129 -18.65 -1.40 6.69
C ALA A 129 -17.33 -2.05 7.11
N ASN A 130 -17.42 -3.26 7.62
CA ASN A 130 -16.24 -4.05 7.92
C ASN A 130 -15.88 -4.89 6.72
N LEU A 131 -14.58 -4.95 6.44
CA LEU A 131 -14.04 -5.78 5.37
C LEU A 131 -13.25 -6.90 6.02
N TYR A 132 -13.48 -8.12 5.55
CA TYR A 132 -12.78 -9.29 6.07
C TYR A 132 -11.91 -9.88 4.98
N TYR A 133 -10.67 -10.18 5.31
CA TYR A 133 -9.79 -10.84 4.36
C TYR A 133 -8.98 -11.93 5.06
N MET A 134 -8.47 -12.86 4.26
CA MET A 134 -7.63 -13.96 4.76
C MET A 134 -6.19 -13.64 4.44
N TRP A 135 -5.34 -13.78 5.44
CA TRP A 135 -3.91 -13.63 5.26
C TRP A 135 -3.23 -14.66 6.15
N ASP A 136 -2.39 -15.50 5.52
CA ASP A 136 -1.61 -16.50 6.25
C ASP A 136 -2.51 -17.37 7.12
N GLY A 137 -3.65 -17.78 6.60
CA GLY A 137 -4.58 -18.66 7.30
C GLY A 137 -5.44 -17.99 8.35
N GLU A 138 -5.31 -16.69 8.54
CA GLU A 138 -6.09 -15.98 9.55
C GLU A 138 -7.06 -15.02 8.92
N LYS A 139 -8.25 -14.95 9.52
CA LYS A 139 -9.27 -14.00 9.10
C LYS A 139 -9.05 -12.68 9.82
N THR A 140 -8.90 -11.62 9.06
CA THR A 140 -8.65 -10.29 9.60
C THR A 140 -9.83 -9.38 9.26
N ARG A 141 -10.21 -8.52 10.21
CA ARG A 141 -11.26 -7.53 10.01
C ARG A 141 -10.64 -6.14 9.88
N MET A 142 -11.14 -5.37 8.94
CA MET A 142 -10.72 -4.00 8.76
C MET A 142 -11.95 -3.11 8.64
N ASP A 143 -11.99 -2.01 9.37
CA ASP A 143 -13.11 -1.07 9.36
C ASP A 143 -12.96 -0.15 8.14
N ARG A 144 -13.89 -0.28 7.20
CA ARG A 144 -13.84 0.49 5.98
C ARG A 144 -14.10 1.97 6.17
N PHE A 145 -14.84 2.34 7.21
CA PHE A 145 -15.21 3.72 7.42
C PHE A 145 -14.20 4.53 8.21
N ASN A 146 -13.08 3.94 8.57
CA ASN A 146 -12.03 4.70 9.21
C ASN A 146 -11.27 5.52 8.17
N TRP A 147 -11.55 5.32 6.92
CA TRP A 147 -10.90 6.11 5.90
C TRP A 147 -11.64 7.36 5.70
N LYS A 148 -11.11 8.42 5.83
CA LYS A 148 -11.73 9.53 5.81
C LYS A 148 -12.10 9.89 4.61
N TRP A 149 -11.89 9.83 4.07
CA TRP A 149 -12.38 10.36 3.18
C TRP A 149 -13.50 9.85 2.88
N THR A 150 -13.64 9.90 3.38
CA THR A 150 -14.46 9.74 3.26
C THR A 150 -14.94 9.63 2.24
N VAL A 151 -14.67 9.63 1.82
CA VAL A 151 -14.82 9.45 1.00
C VAL A 151 -15.14 8.52 0.40
N HIS A 152 -15.24 7.99 0.10
CA HIS A 152 -15.62 7.28 -0.36
C HIS A 152 -15.30 6.08 -0.57
N PHE A 153 -15.17 5.39 -0.36
CA PHE A 153 -14.80 4.31 -0.42
C PHE A 153 -15.02 3.29 -0.10
N PHE A 154 -14.93 2.59 0.14
CA PHE A 154 -15.03 1.69 0.84
C PHE A 154 -14.24 0.88 1.16
N ARG A 155 -13.40 0.89 1.98
CA ARG A 155 -12.79 0.11 2.47
C ARG A 155 -12.92 -0.71 3.16
N ASN A 156 -12.61 -1.23 3.64
CA ASN A 156 -12.66 -2.05 4.42
C ASN A 156 -12.66 -2.59 4.68
#